data_59d208b78284e8bd9c09c26b85c29e9a
#
_entry.id   59d208b78284e8bd9c09c26b85c29e9a
#
_cell.length_a   1.000
_cell.length_b   1.000
_cell.length_c   1.000
_cell.angle_alpha   90.00
_cell.angle_beta   90.00
_cell.angle_gamma   90.00
#
_symmetry.space_group_name_H-M   'P 1'
#
loop_
_entity.id
_entity.type
_entity.pdbx_description
1 polymer ?
#
loop_
_entity_poly.entity_id
_entity_poly.type
_entity_poly.pdbx_seq_one_letter_code
_entity_poly.pdbx_strand_id
1 'polypeptide(L)'
;YYIMFLAGLEMNMGDFKETRNKALVLGLLAFIVPIGIGFVANVSYLKYGVITSILLASMYASHTLVAYPIVTRFGISRHRSVSIAVGGTAVTDTLTLLVLAVIGGLFKGETGGLFWIWLVVKVIFLGALIIYFFPRIGRWFFHRYNDNVMQFIFVLAMVFLGAGLMELVGMEGILGAFLAGLVLNRLIPHVSPLMDHLEFVGNALFIPYFLIG
;
A
#
# COMPACT_ATOMS: atom_id res chain seq x y z
N TYR A 1 -1.76 8.35 -1.46
CA TYR A 1 -1.15 7.55 -2.56
C TYR A 1 0.35 7.83 -2.70
N TYR A 2 0.76 9.10 -2.78
CA TYR A 2 2.14 9.47 -3.08
C TYR A 2 3.14 8.98 -2.02
N ILE A 3 2.82 9.11 -0.73
CA ILE A 3 3.68 8.64 0.37
C ILE A 3 3.90 7.12 0.30
N MET A 4 2.84 6.36 0.00
CA MET A 4 2.94 4.91 -0.17
C MET A 4 3.71 4.50 -1.42
N PHE A 5 3.59 5.27 -2.49
CA PHE A 5 4.42 5.11 -3.66
C PHE A 5 5.91 5.31 -3.34
N LEU A 6 6.26 6.40 -2.63
CA LEU A 6 7.64 6.63 -2.17
C LEU A 6 8.14 5.49 -1.28
N ALA A 7 7.32 5.01 -0.36
CA ALA A 7 7.66 3.85 0.48
C ALA A 7 8.01 2.62 -0.35
N GLY A 8 7.22 2.34 -1.41
CA GLY A 8 7.52 1.26 -2.35
C GLY A 8 8.79 1.52 -3.19
N LEU A 9 9.01 2.77 -3.58
CA LEU A 9 10.15 3.17 -4.40
C LEU A 9 11.47 3.14 -3.63
N GLU A 10 11.47 3.57 -2.37
CA GLU A 10 12.67 3.59 -1.51
C GLU A 10 13.03 2.22 -0.91
N MET A 11 12.10 1.27 -0.96
CA MET A 11 12.29 -0.06 -0.36
C MET A 11 13.46 -0.80 -1.02
N ASN A 12 14.38 -1.32 -0.21
CA ASN A 12 15.45 -2.19 -0.71
C ASN A 12 14.87 -3.54 -1.16
N MET A 13 14.78 -3.74 -2.47
CA MET A 13 14.18 -4.95 -3.06
C MET A 13 14.97 -6.23 -2.75
N GLY A 14 16.28 -6.14 -2.50
CA GLY A 14 17.10 -7.25 -2.05
C GLY A 14 16.67 -7.72 -0.67
N ASP A 15 16.63 -6.79 0.28
CA ASP A 15 16.22 -7.05 1.66
C ASP A 15 14.75 -7.46 1.74
N PHE A 16 13.87 -6.86 0.92
CA PHE A 16 12.46 -7.23 0.87
C PHE A 16 12.25 -8.68 0.44
N LYS A 17 12.99 -9.15 -0.55
CA LYS A 17 12.91 -10.55 -1.00
C LYS A 17 13.34 -11.53 0.09
N GLU A 18 14.35 -11.18 0.89
CA GLU A 18 14.81 -11.99 2.03
C GLU A 18 13.86 -11.88 3.23
N THR A 19 13.25 -10.73 3.44
CA THR A 19 12.44 -10.43 4.64
C THR A 19 10.94 -10.61 4.43
N ARG A 20 10.49 -10.95 3.23
CA ARG A 20 9.05 -11.10 2.90
C ARG A 20 8.28 -11.98 3.90
N ASN A 21 8.88 -13.09 4.33
CA ASN A 21 8.26 -13.98 5.30
C ASN A 21 8.12 -13.31 6.67
N LYS A 22 9.10 -12.51 7.08
CA LYS A 22 9.05 -11.74 8.32
C LYS A 22 8.02 -10.62 8.24
N ALA A 23 7.92 -9.94 7.10
CA ALA A 23 6.90 -8.93 6.84
C ALA A 23 5.47 -9.55 6.86
N LEU A 24 5.30 -10.73 6.26
CA LEU A 24 4.02 -11.46 6.31
C LEU A 24 3.65 -11.86 7.75
N VAL A 25 4.58 -12.45 8.50
CA VAL A 25 4.34 -12.83 9.89
C VAL A 25 4.03 -11.62 10.76
N LEU A 26 4.80 -10.52 10.61
CA LEU A 26 4.55 -9.26 11.32
C LEU A 26 3.16 -8.71 10.97
N GLY A 27 2.81 -8.66 9.69
CA GLY A 27 1.53 -8.16 9.22
C GLY A 27 0.35 -9.02 9.73
N LEU A 28 0.48 -10.34 9.69
CA LEU A 28 -0.54 -11.24 10.24
C LEU A 28 -0.71 -11.07 11.74
N LEU A 29 0.37 -10.99 12.51
CA LEU A 29 0.31 -10.78 13.96
C LEU A 29 -0.26 -9.39 14.28
N ALA A 30 0.21 -8.35 13.58
CA ALA A 30 -0.28 -6.98 13.73
C ALA A 30 -1.76 -6.83 13.33
N PHE A 31 -2.30 -7.74 12.54
CA PHE A 31 -3.71 -7.81 12.18
C PHE A 31 -4.52 -8.60 13.20
N ILE A 32 -4.11 -9.84 13.50
CA ILE A 32 -4.89 -10.79 14.33
C ILE A 32 -4.98 -10.32 15.78
N VAL A 33 -3.89 -9.82 16.36
CA VAL A 33 -3.85 -9.42 17.77
C VAL A 33 -4.76 -8.23 18.06
N PRO A 34 -4.68 -7.09 17.33
CA PRO A 34 -5.59 -5.97 17.56
C PRO A 34 -7.05 -6.29 17.25
N ILE A 35 -7.33 -7.10 16.22
CA ILE A 35 -8.69 -7.54 15.91
C ILE A 35 -9.25 -8.40 17.07
N GLY A 36 -8.49 -9.36 17.57
CA GLY A 36 -8.94 -10.21 18.67
C GLY A 36 -9.25 -9.41 19.93
N ILE A 37 -8.33 -8.53 20.35
CA ILE A 37 -8.51 -7.68 21.53
C ILE A 37 -9.64 -6.68 21.29
N GLY A 38 -9.66 -6.01 20.12
CA GLY A 38 -10.67 -5.03 19.76
C GLY A 38 -12.07 -5.64 19.68
N PHE A 39 -12.20 -6.83 19.09
CA PHE A 39 -13.48 -7.54 19.03
C PHE A 39 -14.02 -7.86 20.42
N VAL A 40 -13.20 -8.44 21.30
CA VAL A 40 -13.59 -8.74 22.67
C VAL A 40 -13.98 -7.47 23.43
N ALA A 41 -13.21 -6.39 23.30
CA ALA A 41 -13.52 -5.12 23.93
C ALA A 41 -14.83 -4.53 23.41
N ASN A 42 -15.06 -4.53 22.09
CA ASN A 42 -16.26 -3.99 21.48
C ASN A 42 -17.53 -4.76 21.89
N VAL A 43 -17.46 -6.09 21.96
CA VAL A 43 -18.59 -6.91 22.37
C VAL A 43 -18.84 -6.82 23.88
N SER A 44 -17.78 -6.91 24.71
CA SER A 44 -17.92 -7.00 26.17
C SER A 44 -18.18 -5.66 26.84
N TYR A 45 -17.47 -4.61 26.45
CA TYR A 45 -17.56 -3.28 27.07
C TYR A 45 -18.53 -2.36 26.35
N LEU A 46 -18.43 -2.27 25.00
CA LEU A 46 -19.24 -1.35 24.22
C LEU A 46 -20.59 -1.96 23.82
N LYS A 47 -20.79 -3.26 24.01
CA LYS A 47 -22.02 -4.01 23.68
C LYS A 47 -22.50 -3.82 22.25
N TYR A 48 -21.58 -3.62 21.32
CA TYR A 48 -21.93 -3.54 19.90
C TYR A 48 -22.28 -4.90 19.32
N GLY A 49 -23.09 -4.90 18.26
CA GLY A 49 -23.39 -6.09 17.49
C GLY A 49 -22.13 -6.71 16.86
N VAL A 50 -22.14 -8.00 16.59
CA VAL A 50 -20.98 -8.77 16.08
C VAL A 50 -20.35 -8.13 14.83
N ILE A 51 -21.16 -7.74 13.85
CA ILE A 51 -20.69 -7.15 12.59
C ILE A 51 -19.99 -5.82 12.84
N THR A 52 -20.61 -4.93 13.63
CA THR A 52 -20.02 -3.63 14.01
C THR A 52 -18.72 -3.82 14.80
N SER A 53 -18.68 -4.82 15.70
CA SER A 53 -17.49 -5.13 16.48
C SER A 53 -16.32 -5.60 15.61
N ILE A 54 -16.58 -6.43 14.60
CA ILE A 54 -15.55 -6.87 13.65
C ILE A 54 -15.06 -5.69 12.80
N LEU A 55 -15.97 -4.84 12.32
CA LEU A 55 -15.63 -3.68 11.50
C LEU A 55 -14.71 -2.73 12.28
N LEU A 56 -15.10 -2.33 13.49
CA LEU A 56 -14.29 -1.46 14.34
C LEU A 56 -12.95 -2.11 14.73
N ALA A 57 -12.95 -3.41 15.05
CA ALA A 57 -11.73 -4.12 15.38
C ALA A 57 -10.75 -4.18 14.21
N SER A 58 -11.26 -4.32 12.98
CA SER A 58 -10.41 -4.28 11.77
C SER A 58 -9.76 -2.91 11.56
N MET A 59 -10.46 -1.83 11.91
CA MET A 59 -9.89 -0.47 11.84
C MET A 59 -8.73 -0.27 12.84
N TYR A 60 -8.79 -0.91 14.01
CA TYR A 60 -7.67 -0.84 14.97
C TYR A 60 -6.43 -1.60 14.50
N ALA A 61 -6.59 -2.56 13.62
CA ALA A 61 -5.48 -3.32 13.05
C ALA A 61 -4.78 -2.61 11.88
N SER A 62 -5.43 -1.65 11.25
CA SER A 62 -4.84 -0.87 10.16
C SER A 62 -3.97 0.24 10.74
N HIS A 63 -2.66 0.09 10.59
CA HIS A 63 -1.69 1.12 10.96
C HIS A 63 -1.24 1.82 9.68
N THR A 64 -1.80 2.96 9.42
CA THR A 64 -1.27 3.82 8.36
C THR A 64 0.19 4.12 8.67
N LEU A 65 1.02 4.25 7.63
CA LEU A 65 2.46 4.54 7.73
C LEU A 65 2.73 5.94 8.32
N VAL A 66 2.13 6.26 9.47
CA VAL A 66 2.30 7.54 10.17
C VAL A 66 3.77 7.77 10.57
N ALA A 67 4.48 6.69 10.90
CA ALA A 67 5.89 6.76 11.25
C ALA A 67 6.81 6.88 10.02
N TYR A 68 6.33 6.58 8.81
CA TYR A 68 7.17 6.57 7.62
C TYR A 68 7.78 7.94 7.28
N PRO A 69 7.04 9.06 7.33
CA PRO A 69 7.61 10.41 7.16
C PRO A 69 8.74 10.72 8.16
N ILE A 70 8.61 10.23 9.39
CA ILE A 70 9.64 10.41 10.43
C ILE A 70 10.90 9.62 10.07
N VAL A 71 10.71 8.37 9.65
CA VAL A 71 11.80 7.47 9.23
C VAL A 71 12.55 8.02 8.02
N THR A 72 11.84 8.57 7.03
CA THR A 72 12.42 9.20 5.85
C THR A 72 13.22 10.45 6.23
N ARG A 73 12.67 11.29 7.13
CA ARG A 73 13.35 12.48 7.62
C ARG A 73 14.68 12.17 8.33
N PHE A 74 14.78 11.03 9.01
CA PHE A 74 16.02 10.56 9.64
C PHE A 74 16.95 9.82 8.68
N GLY A 75 16.59 9.65 7.41
CA GLY A 75 17.41 8.96 6.40
C GLY A 75 17.57 7.46 6.60
N ILE A 76 16.69 6.83 7.39
CA ILE A 76 16.75 5.40 7.74
C ILE A 76 15.70 4.55 7.01
N SER A 77 15.05 5.11 5.98
CA SER A 77 14.01 4.43 5.17
C SER A 77 14.48 3.12 4.53
N ARG A 78 15.79 3.01 4.25
CA ARG A 78 16.41 1.80 3.67
C ARG A 78 16.78 0.72 4.68
N HIS A 79 16.52 0.94 5.96
CA HIS A 79 16.85 -0.04 6.99
C HIS A 79 15.97 -1.29 6.85
N ARG A 80 16.58 -2.48 7.01
CA ARG A 80 15.89 -3.78 6.90
C ARG A 80 14.61 -3.86 7.77
N SER A 81 14.66 -3.29 8.98
CA SER A 81 13.51 -3.25 9.89
C SER A 81 12.38 -2.40 9.34
N VAL A 82 12.69 -1.29 8.64
CA VAL A 82 11.70 -0.42 7.99
C VAL A 82 11.04 -1.14 6.82
N SER A 83 11.81 -1.85 6.00
CA SER A 83 11.27 -2.67 4.90
C SER A 83 10.31 -3.76 5.40
N ILE A 84 10.62 -4.39 6.55
CA ILE A 84 9.72 -5.36 7.20
C ILE A 84 8.45 -4.68 7.70
N ALA A 85 8.56 -3.53 8.35
CA ALA A 85 7.42 -2.79 8.87
C ALA A 85 6.48 -2.32 7.75
N VAL A 86 7.03 -1.70 6.69
CA VAL A 86 6.27 -1.24 5.52
C VAL A 86 5.57 -2.41 4.82
N GLY A 87 6.29 -3.52 4.60
CA GLY A 87 5.68 -4.72 4.04
C GLY A 87 4.60 -5.32 4.94
N GLY A 88 4.81 -5.32 6.26
CA GLY A 88 3.81 -5.76 7.24
C GLY A 88 2.56 -4.88 7.21
N THR A 89 2.72 -3.56 7.15
CA THR A 89 1.60 -2.60 7.03
C THR A 89 0.79 -2.82 5.75
N ALA A 90 1.45 -3.05 4.62
CA ALA A 90 0.74 -3.37 3.37
C ALA A 90 -0.11 -4.64 3.49
N VAL A 91 0.34 -5.64 4.27
CA VAL A 91 -0.44 -6.85 4.57
C VAL A 91 -1.63 -6.52 5.46
N THR A 92 -1.45 -5.76 6.55
CA THR A 92 -2.55 -5.37 7.46
C THR A 92 -3.62 -4.56 6.73
N ASP A 93 -3.22 -3.57 5.92
CA ASP A 93 -4.13 -2.74 5.16
C ASP A 93 -4.95 -3.59 4.17
N THR A 94 -4.30 -4.49 3.44
CA THR A 94 -4.99 -5.42 2.54
C THR A 94 -6.01 -6.28 3.26
N LEU A 95 -5.67 -6.83 4.43
CA LEU A 95 -6.57 -7.67 5.21
C LEU A 95 -7.73 -6.86 5.80
N THR A 96 -7.48 -5.63 6.27
CA THR A 96 -8.53 -4.72 6.77
C THR A 96 -9.53 -4.39 5.67
N LEU A 97 -9.05 -4.07 4.48
CA LEU A 97 -9.91 -3.79 3.33
C LEU A 97 -10.71 -5.01 2.87
N LEU A 98 -10.11 -6.19 2.99
CA LEU A 98 -10.82 -7.44 2.72
C LEU A 98 -11.96 -7.64 3.71
N VAL A 99 -11.74 -7.38 5.01
CA VAL A 99 -12.82 -7.40 6.03
C VAL A 99 -13.90 -6.37 5.69
N LEU A 100 -13.52 -5.15 5.32
CA LEU A 100 -14.46 -4.11 4.93
C LEU A 100 -15.28 -4.51 3.69
N ALA A 101 -14.65 -5.09 2.68
CA ALA A 101 -15.31 -5.60 1.48
C ALA A 101 -16.30 -6.74 1.81
N VAL A 102 -15.90 -7.66 2.71
CA VAL A 102 -16.78 -8.73 3.24
C VAL A 102 -18.03 -8.13 3.86
N ILE A 103 -17.86 -7.23 4.79
CA ILE A 103 -18.97 -6.62 5.53
C ILE A 103 -19.84 -5.78 4.59
N GLY A 104 -19.22 -4.99 3.70
CA GLY A 104 -19.92 -4.20 2.69
C GLY A 104 -20.76 -5.06 1.73
N GLY A 105 -20.24 -6.20 1.30
CA GLY A 105 -20.97 -7.19 0.49
C GLY A 105 -22.15 -7.80 1.21
N LEU A 106 -22.00 -8.12 2.52
CA LEU A 106 -23.11 -8.61 3.35
C LEU A 106 -24.26 -7.60 3.43
N PHE A 107 -23.96 -6.30 3.58
CA PHE A 107 -24.98 -5.25 3.62
C PHE A 107 -25.65 -4.99 2.27
N LYS A 108 -24.95 -5.21 1.15
CA LYS A 108 -25.51 -5.09 -0.20
C LYS A 108 -26.31 -6.31 -0.65
N GLY A 109 -26.36 -7.37 0.16
CA GLY A 109 -27.01 -8.63 -0.21
C GLY A 109 -26.24 -9.48 -1.22
N GLU A 110 -25.01 -9.10 -1.53
CA GLU A 110 -24.11 -9.81 -2.45
C GLU A 110 -23.37 -10.94 -1.73
N THR A 111 -24.11 -11.89 -1.17
CA THR A 111 -23.55 -12.98 -0.33
C THR A 111 -23.14 -14.24 -1.10
N GLY A 112 -23.17 -14.19 -2.44
CA GLY A 112 -22.80 -15.33 -3.28
C GLY A 112 -21.31 -15.65 -3.23
N GLY A 113 -20.94 -16.93 -3.06
CA GLY A 113 -19.55 -17.38 -3.12
C GLY A 113 -18.82 -16.96 -4.41
N LEU A 114 -19.55 -16.73 -5.51
CA LEU A 114 -19.02 -16.18 -6.75
C LEU A 114 -18.45 -14.75 -6.59
N PHE A 115 -19.03 -13.90 -5.74
CA PHE A 115 -18.55 -12.54 -5.51
C PHE A 115 -17.11 -12.55 -4.96
N TRP A 116 -16.85 -13.44 -4.00
CA TRP A 116 -15.51 -13.58 -3.39
C TRP A 116 -14.46 -14.06 -4.38
N ILE A 117 -14.83 -15.06 -5.18
CA ILE A 117 -13.94 -15.57 -6.23
C ILE A 117 -13.63 -14.45 -7.24
N TRP A 118 -14.65 -13.69 -7.67
CA TRP A 118 -14.47 -12.57 -8.59
C TRP A 118 -13.61 -11.44 -8.01
N LEU A 119 -13.78 -11.11 -6.74
CA LEU A 119 -12.96 -10.08 -6.07
C LEU A 119 -11.48 -10.51 -6.04
N VAL A 120 -11.20 -11.72 -5.58
CA VAL A 120 -9.83 -12.27 -5.54
C VAL A 120 -9.22 -12.34 -6.94
N VAL A 121 -9.96 -12.83 -7.92
CA VAL A 121 -9.50 -12.92 -9.32
C VAL A 121 -9.18 -11.53 -9.87
N LYS A 122 -10.03 -10.52 -9.65
CA LYS A 122 -9.80 -9.15 -10.09
C LYS A 122 -8.54 -8.55 -9.45
N VAL A 123 -8.34 -8.73 -8.14
CA VAL A 123 -7.16 -8.21 -7.41
C VAL A 123 -5.88 -8.87 -7.94
N ILE A 124 -5.87 -10.19 -8.12
CA ILE A 124 -4.72 -10.92 -8.66
C ILE A 124 -4.45 -10.48 -10.10
N PHE A 125 -5.48 -10.36 -10.92
CA PHE A 125 -5.36 -9.95 -12.32
C PHE A 125 -4.80 -8.54 -12.46
N LEU A 126 -5.31 -7.58 -11.69
CA LEU A 126 -4.83 -6.20 -11.71
C LEU A 126 -3.44 -6.05 -11.10
N GLY A 127 -3.15 -6.75 -10.00
CA GLY A 127 -1.81 -6.80 -9.45
C GLY A 127 -0.81 -7.36 -10.46
N ALA A 128 -1.14 -8.46 -11.14
CA ALA A 128 -0.32 -9.03 -12.21
C ALA A 128 -0.16 -8.07 -13.39
N LEU A 129 -1.22 -7.35 -13.77
CA LEU A 129 -1.19 -6.33 -14.81
C LEU A 129 -0.22 -5.20 -14.48
N ILE A 130 -0.30 -4.64 -13.26
CA ILE A 130 0.62 -3.61 -12.79
C ILE A 130 2.06 -4.14 -12.81
N ILE A 131 2.31 -5.32 -12.24
CA ILE A 131 3.65 -5.92 -12.15
C ILE A 131 4.24 -6.21 -13.55
N TYR A 132 3.41 -6.55 -14.51
CA TYR A 132 3.86 -6.91 -15.85
C TYR A 132 3.99 -5.71 -16.80
N PHE A 133 2.99 -4.82 -16.84
CA PHE A 133 2.93 -3.72 -17.79
C PHE A 133 3.72 -2.49 -17.35
N PHE A 134 3.68 -2.12 -16.08
CA PHE A 134 4.35 -0.91 -15.58
C PHE A 134 5.86 -0.91 -15.84
N PRO A 135 6.61 -2.00 -15.59
CA PRO A 135 8.04 -2.02 -15.91
C PRO A 135 8.32 -1.94 -17.40
N ARG A 136 7.43 -2.49 -18.23
CA ARG A 136 7.61 -2.45 -19.68
C ARG A 136 7.40 -1.06 -20.23
N ILE A 137 6.30 -0.42 -19.84
CA ILE A 137 5.98 0.96 -20.23
C ILE A 137 7.05 1.91 -19.67
N GLY A 138 7.46 1.71 -18.41
CA GLY A 138 8.50 2.51 -17.77
C GLY A 138 9.83 2.39 -18.50
N ARG A 139 10.30 1.20 -18.81
CA ARG A 139 11.55 0.99 -19.57
C ARG A 139 11.51 1.65 -20.94
N TRP A 140 10.41 1.49 -21.66
CA TRP A 140 10.23 2.13 -22.97
C TRP A 140 10.28 3.65 -22.86
N PHE A 141 9.60 4.23 -21.87
CA PHE A 141 9.54 5.66 -21.66
C PHE A 141 10.89 6.25 -21.23
N PHE A 142 11.55 5.66 -20.23
CA PHE A 142 12.85 6.11 -19.74
C PHE A 142 13.98 5.98 -20.79
N HIS A 143 13.86 5.01 -21.69
CA HIS A 143 14.81 4.88 -22.80
C HIS A 143 14.60 5.93 -23.91
N ARG A 144 13.35 6.38 -24.08
CA ARG A 144 12.98 7.34 -25.13
C ARG A 144 13.14 8.80 -24.71
N TYR A 145 12.91 9.11 -23.45
CA TYR A 145 12.88 10.48 -22.92
C TYR A 145 13.86 10.61 -21.76
N ASN A 146 14.91 11.43 -21.95
CA ASN A 146 15.94 11.71 -20.93
C ASN A 146 15.68 12.96 -20.09
N ASP A 147 14.56 13.63 -20.31
CA ASP A 147 14.20 14.84 -19.56
C ASP A 147 13.63 14.50 -18.20
N ASN A 148 14.24 15.01 -17.14
CA ASN A 148 13.85 14.75 -15.75
C ASN A 148 12.41 15.18 -15.43
N VAL A 149 11.94 16.29 -16.05
CA VAL A 149 10.58 16.78 -15.83
C VAL A 149 9.56 15.83 -16.47
N MET A 150 9.82 15.39 -17.69
CA MET A 150 8.99 14.40 -18.38
C MET A 150 8.95 13.07 -17.62
N GLN A 151 10.08 12.63 -17.12
CA GLN A 151 10.16 11.41 -16.31
C GLN A 151 9.39 11.52 -15.00
N PHE A 152 9.45 12.67 -14.32
CA PHE A 152 8.69 12.94 -13.11
C PHE A 152 7.18 12.90 -13.37
N ILE A 153 6.70 13.58 -14.42
CA ILE A 153 5.28 13.59 -14.80
C ILE A 153 4.82 12.18 -15.16
N PHE A 154 5.63 11.42 -15.88
CA PHE A 154 5.33 10.03 -16.21
C PHE A 154 5.18 9.16 -14.97
N VAL A 155 6.11 9.26 -14.03
CA VAL A 155 6.05 8.51 -12.77
C VAL A 155 4.80 8.86 -11.97
N LEU A 156 4.47 10.16 -11.89
CA LEU A 156 3.26 10.62 -11.22
C LEU A 156 1.99 10.07 -11.87
N ALA A 157 1.95 10.07 -13.21
CA ALA A 157 0.84 9.47 -13.97
C ALA A 157 0.70 7.97 -13.68
N MET A 158 1.81 7.23 -13.59
CA MET A 158 1.81 5.80 -13.26
C MET A 158 1.32 5.52 -11.83
N VAL A 159 1.64 6.40 -10.88
CA VAL A 159 1.13 6.31 -9.49
C VAL A 159 -0.40 6.42 -9.47
N PHE A 160 -0.95 7.46 -10.10
CA PHE A 160 -2.38 7.68 -10.14
C PHE A 160 -3.10 6.61 -10.97
N LEU A 161 -2.49 6.14 -12.04
CA LEU A 161 -3.04 5.04 -12.84
C LEU A 161 -3.07 3.74 -12.03
N GLY A 162 -2.02 3.43 -11.29
CA GLY A 162 -1.98 2.27 -10.40
C GLY A 162 -3.03 2.35 -9.28
N ALA A 163 -3.16 3.54 -8.66
CA ALA A 163 -4.18 3.79 -7.66
C ALA A 163 -5.59 3.64 -8.24
N GLY A 164 -5.89 4.29 -9.37
CA GLY A 164 -7.20 4.23 -10.02
C GLY A 164 -7.58 2.83 -10.48
N LEU A 165 -6.62 2.05 -10.98
CA LEU A 165 -6.88 0.65 -11.36
C LEU A 165 -7.31 -0.20 -10.16
N MET A 166 -6.73 0.00 -8.98
CA MET A 166 -7.14 -0.71 -7.77
C MET A 166 -8.51 -0.24 -7.27
N GLU A 167 -8.81 1.07 -7.34
CA GLU A 167 -10.13 1.60 -6.97
C GLU A 167 -11.25 1.05 -7.85
N LEU A 168 -11.02 0.87 -9.16
CA LEU A 168 -12.01 0.28 -10.07
C LEU A 168 -12.44 -1.14 -9.66
N VAL A 169 -11.62 -1.83 -8.88
CA VAL A 169 -11.91 -3.19 -8.39
C VAL A 169 -12.58 -3.17 -7.01
N GLY A 170 -12.70 -1.98 -6.41
CA GLY A 170 -13.23 -1.82 -5.06
C GLY A 170 -12.16 -2.02 -3.97
N MET A 171 -10.88 -2.00 -4.37
CA MET A 171 -9.74 -1.98 -3.45
C MET A 171 -9.24 -0.55 -3.27
N GLU A 172 -8.53 -0.30 -2.18
CA GLU A 172 -8.00 1.03 -1.92
C GLU A 172 -6.83 1.37 -2.86
N GLY A 173 -6.87 2.55 -3.47
CA GLY A 173 -5.86 3.01 -4.41
C GLY A 173 -4.44 3.09 -3.81
N ILE A 174 -4.33 3.14 -2.49
CA ILE A 174 -3.07 3.09 -1.74
C ILE A 174 -2.24 1.86 -2.12
N LEU A 175 -2.88 0.70 -2.25
CA LEU A 175 -2.21 -0.54 -2.66
C LEU A 175 -1.66 -0.45 -4.09
N GLY A 176 -2.43 0.15 -5.00
CA GLY A 176 -2.00 0.35 -6.38
C GLY A 176 -0.80 1.29 -6.48
N ALA A 177 -0.81 2.37 -5.71
CA ALA A 177 0.31 3.31 -5.62
C ALA A 177 1.57 2.64 -5.05
N PHE A 178 1.43 1.84 -3.99
CA PHE A 178 2.53 1.07 -3.40
C PHE A 178 3.12 0.05 -4.39
N LEU A 179 2.28 -0.71 -5.08
CA LEU A 179 2.71 -1.65 -6.12
C LEU A 179 3.42 -0.94 -7.27
N ALA A 180 2.91 0.23 -7.71
CA ALA A 180 3.58 1.04 -8.72
C ALA A 180 4.99 1.46 -8.26
N GLY A 181 5.15 1.88 -7.00
CA GLY A 181 6.43 2.20 -6.39
C GLY A 181 7.39 1.02 -6.38
N LEU A 182 6.94 -0.14 -5.91
CA LEU A 182 7.73 -1.38 -5.90
C LEU A 182 8.23 -1.80 -7.28
N VAL A 183 7.37 -1.65 -8.27
CA VAL A 183 7.67 -2.08 -9.64
C VAL A 183 8.60 -1.10 -10.34
N LEU A 184 8.41 0.20 -10.13
CA LEU A 184 9.26 1.26 -10.68
C LEU A 184 10.60 1.39 -9.95
N ASN A 185 10.71 0.88 -8.73
CA ASN A 185 11.94 0.85 -7.93
C ASN A 185 13.14 0.30 -8.71
N ARG A 186 12.92 -0.71 -9.55
CA ARG A 186 13.98 -1.30 -10.38
C ARG A 186 14.42 -0.44 -11.56
N LEU A 187 13.61 0.55 -11.92
CA LEU A 187 13.84 1.41 -13.08
C LEU A 187 14.42 2.77 -12.70
N ILE A 188 14.16 3.22 -11.50
CA ILE A 188 14.59 4.52 -10.97
C ILE A 188 15.77 4.29 -10.03
N PRO A 189 16.99 4.67 -10.41
CA PRO A 189 18.14 4.57 -9.52
C PRO A 189 17.93 5.45 -8.28
N HIS A 190 18.26 4.92 -7.12
CA HIS A 190 18.13 5.64 -5.84
C HIS A 190 19.01 6.91 -5.76
N VAL A 191 20.10 6.95 -6.53
CA VAL A 191 20.95 8.12 -6.67
C VAL A 191 20.74 8.67 -8.07
N SER A 192 19.67 9.42 -8.25
CA SER A 192 19.33 10.05 -9.54
C SER A 192 18.60 11.37 -9.30
N PRO A 193 18.75 12.36 -10.22
CA PRO A 193 18.01 13.61 -10.12
C PRO A 193 16.50 13.43 -10.07
N LEU A 194 15.99 12.38 -10.70
CA LEU A 194 14.57 12.03 -10.64
C LEU A 194 14.14 11.62 -9.22
N MET A 195 14.95 10.80 -8.55
CA MET A 195 14.66 10.38 -7.17
C MET A 195 14.68 11.56 -6.21
N ASP A 196 15.67 12.47 -6.36
CA ASP A 196 15.76 13.70 -5.56
C ASP A 196 14.51 14.58 -5.72
N HIS A 197 13.98 14.70 -6.95
CA HIS A 197 12.74 15.45 -7.20
C HIS A 197 11.51 14.76 -6.57
N LEU A 198 11.44 13.43 -6.66
CA LEU A 198 10.34 12.66 -6.06
C LEU A 198 10.36 12.77 -4.53
N GLU A 199 11.53 12.63 -3.91
CA GLU A 199 11.71 12.80 -2.47
C GLU A 199 11.42 14.23 -2.03
N PHE A 200 11.89 15.23 -2.77
CA PHE A 200 11.63 16.65 -2.49
C PHE A 200 10.13 16.96 -2.47
N VAL A 201 9.39 16.54 -3.50
CA VAL A 201 7.93 16.77 -3.57
C VAL A 201 7.21 16.03 -2.45
N GLY A 202 7.63 14.80 -2.12
CA GLY A 202 7.12 14.05 -0.99
C GLY A 202 7.31 14.79 0.33
N ASN A 203 8.54 15.20 0.60
CA ASN A 203 8.92 15.85 1.86
C ASN A 203 8.39 17.29 1.98
N ALA A 204 8.35 18.05 0.89
CA ALA A 204 7.96 19.46 0.90
C ALA A 204 6.44 19.67 0.84
N LEU A 205 5.70 18.78 0.17
CA LEU A 205 4.28 18.97 -0.08
C LEU A 205 3.41 17.89 0.60
N PHE A 206 3.64 16.62 0.28
CA PHE A 206 2.71 15.56 0.69
C PHE A 206 2.83 15.16 2.16
N ILE A 207 4.04 15.12 2.70
CA ILE A 207 4.24 14.77 4.12
C ILE A 207 3.72 15.86 5.06
N PRO A 208 4.02 17.16 4.87
CA PRO A 208 3.42 18.22 5.68
C PRO A 208 1.90 18.26 5.60
N TYR A 209 1.35 18.10 4.38
CA TYR A 209 -0.09 18.06 4.19
C TYR A 209 -0.74 16.88 4.94
N PHE A 210 -0.13 15.71 4.89
CA PHE A 210 -0.60 14.52 5.60
C PHE A 210 -0.53 14.65 7.14
N LEU A 211 0.45 15.37 7.66
CA LEU A 211 0.64 15.56 9.11
C LEU A 211 -0.25 16.67 9.70
N ILE A 212 -0.72 17.60 8.87
CA ILE A 212 -1.52 18.77 9.30
C ILE A 212 -3.03 18.50 9.07
N GLY A 213 -3.39 17.73 8.06
CA GLY A 213 -4.78 17.38 7.70
C GLY A 213 -5.30 16.15 8.38
#